data_3241ab40550047fd95b53e67f3ae1f2b
#
_entry.id   3241ab40550047fd95b53e67f3ae1f2b
#
_cell.length_a   1.000
_cell.length_b   1.000
_cell.length_c   1.000
_cell.angle_alpha   90.00
_cell.angle_beta   90.00
_cell.angle_gamma   90.00
#
_symmetry.space_group_name_H-M   'P 1'
#
loop_
_entity.id
_entity.type
_entity.pdbx_description
1 polymer ?
#
loop_
_entity_poly.entity_id
_entity_poly.type
_entity_poly.pdbx_seq_one_letter_code
_entity_poly.pdbx_strand_id
1 'polypeptide(L)'
;MEFKEIATGLKFPEGPVAMDDGSVIIVEIPIGRITRVTMDGKLHTVATPGGGPNGLAVGPDGHLYCCNNGGNFEMNEVNGLQIPGHTPPSHKGGRIERINISTGKVEILYSECDGQKLLAPNDIVFDKTGGFWFTDHASNNSERRLHGALYYAKADGSKITRVLRELTSPNGVGLSPDGNHVYYAETMPGRLWELPLQSPGVGKPVAGFTPANFVGAYPGLAYFDSLGVQADGAVCVATILAGGISTFWPGTKWSAVISAPT
;
A
#
# COMPACT_ATOMS: atom_id res chain seq x y z
N MET A 1 -12.09 21.97 -5.03
CA MET A 1 -11.58 20.95 -5.98
C MET A 1 -12.80 20.31 -6.61
N GLU A 2 -12.84 20.16 -7.92
CA GLU A 2 -13.95 19.47 -8.59
C GLU A 2 -13.58 17.99 -8.75
N PHE A 3 -14.49 17.09 -8.39
CA PHE A 3 -14.31 15.64 -8.54
C PHE A 3 -15.19 15.17 -9.70
N LYS A 4 -14.63 14.31 -10.54
CA LYS A 4 -15.35 13.68 -11.62
C LYS A 4 -15.38 12.18 -11.39
N GLU A 5 -16.56 11.59 -11.31
CA GLU A 5 -16.74 10.15 -11.30
C GLU A 5 -16.43 9.60 -12.71
N ILE A 6 -15.54 8.61 -12.80
CA ILE A 6 -15.13 7.97 -14.06
C ILE A 6 -15.84 6.63 -14.24
N ALA A 7 -15.97 5.84 -13.16
CA ALA A 7 -16.57 4.51 -13.21
C ALA A 7 -17.25 4.17 -11.89
N THR A 8 -18.24 3.28 -11.95
CA THR A 8 -18.97 2.73 -10.80
C THR A 8 -18.98 1.20 -10.84
N GLY A 9 -19.53 0.57 -9.81
CA GLY A 9 -19.69 -0.90 -9.74
C GLY A 9 -18.43 -1.66 -9.37
N LEU A 10 -17.35 -0.98 -9.03
CA LEU A 10 -16.11 -1.58 -8.52
C LEU A 10 -16.31 -2.15 -7.10
N LYS A 11 -15.58 -3.21 -6.78
CA LYS A 11 -15.66 -3.90 -5.49
C LYS A 11 -14.46 -3.58 -4.62
N PHE A 12 -14.61 -2.60 -3.71
CA PHE A 12 -13.56 -2.12 -2.84
C PHE A 12 -12.24 -1.87 -3.62
N PRO A 13 -12.25 -0.86 -4.51
CA PRO A 13 -11.09 -0.55 -5.36
C PRO A 13 -9.95 0.02 -4.53
N GLU A 14 -8.73 -0.48 -4.82
CA GLU A 14 -7.49 -0.09 -4.16
C GLU A 14 -6.30 -0.08 -5.13
N GLY A 15 -5.12 0.36 -4.65
CA GLY A 15 -3.86 0.33 -5.35
C GLY A 15 -3.88 0.99 -6.73
N PRO A 16 -4.35 2.23 -6.89
CA PRO A 16 -4.49 2.85 -8.21
C PRO A 16 -3.13 3.15 -8.84
N VAL A 17 -2.97 2.74 -10.11
CA VAL A 17 -1.80 3.04 -10.94
C VAL A 17 -2.26 3.80 -12.18
N ALA A 18 -1.83 5.04 -12.32
CA ALA A 18 -2.06 5.83 -13.53
C ALA A 18 -1.17 5.30 -14.68
N MET A 19 -1.76 5.11 -15.84
CA MET A 19 -1.08 4.62 -17.04
C MET A 19 -0.88 5.75 -18.04
N ASP A 20 0.15 5.65 -18.89
CA ASP A 20 0.49 6.68 -19.88
C ASP A 20 -0.64 6.97 -20.87
N ASP A 21 -1.53 6.02 -21.13
CA ASP A 21 -2.71 6.17 -21.98
C ASP A 21 -3.89 6.87 -21.28
N GLY A 22 -3.69 7.34 -20.05
CA GLY A 22 -4.69 7.98 -19.22
C GLY A 22 -5.62 7.03 -18.49
N SER A 23 -5.56 5.71 -18.75
CA SER A 23 -6.32 4.72 -17.97
C SER A 23 -5.74 4.56 -16.57
N VAL A 24 -6.52 3.96 -15.66
CA VAL A 24 -6.07 3.60 -14.32
C VAL A 24 -6.22 2.10 -14.13
N ILE A 25 -5.18 1.44 -13.63
CA ILE A 25 -5.27 0.05 -13.19
C ILE A 25 -5.46 0.05 -11.68
N ILE A 26 -6.41 -0.75 -11.20
CA ILE A 26 -6.76 -0.89 -9.79
C ILE A 26 -6.87 -2.37 -9.42
N VAL A 27 -6.85 -2.66 -8.13
CA VAL A 27 -7.29 -3.94 -7.58
C VAL A 27 -8.73 -3.86 -7.09
N GLU A 28 -9.40 -5.00 -7.08
CA GLU A 28 -10.69 -5.19 -6.40
C GLU A 28 -10.51 -6.31 -5.36
N ILE A 29 -10.22 -5.91 -4.12
CA ILE A 29 -9.74 -6.82 -3.07
C ILE A 29 -10.67 -8.01 -2.84
N PRO A 30 -12.00 -7.83 -2.60
CA PRO A 30 -12.88 -8.94 -2.21
C PRO A 30 -13.04 -10.01 -3.27
N ILE A 31 -12.88 -9.65 -4.52
CA ILE A 31 -13.07 -10.56 -5.66
C ILE A 31 -11.75 -11.00 -6.30
N GLY A 32 -10.61 -10.59 -5.72
CA GLY A 32 -9.28 -11.02 -6.15
C GLY A 32 -8.95 -10.67 -7.59
N ARG A 33 -9.36 -9.48 -8.06
CA ARG A 33 -9.25 -9.05 -9.46
C ARG A 33 -8.42 -7.78 -9.61
N ILE A 34 -7.72 -7.69 -10.73
CA ILE A 34 -7.04 -6.47 -11.19
C ILE A 34 -7.79 -5.96 -12.41
N THR A 35 -8.23 -4.72 -12.36
CA THR A 35 -9.11 -4.11 -13.36
C THR A 35 -8.48 -2.84 -13.92
N ARG A 36 -8.48 -2.68 -15.24
CA ARG A 36 -8.19 -1.42 -15.93
C ARG A 36 -9.49 -0.65 -16.12
N VAL A 37 -9.48 0.61 -15.72
CA VAL A 37 -10.55 1.57 -15.91
C VAL A 37 -10.09 2.58 -16.96
N THR A 38 -10.79 2.65 -18.09
CA THR A 38 -10.50 3.63 -19.15
C THR A 38 -11.24 4.96 -18.88
N MET A 39 -10.79 6.03 -19.49
CA MET A 39 -11.36 7.37 -19.28
C MET A 39 -12.83 7.53 -19.76
N ASP A 40 -13.31 6.60 -20.58
CA ASP A 40 -14.73 6.48 -20.95
C ASP A 40 -15.54 5.58 -20.00
N GLY A 41 -14.94 5.18 -18.87
CA GLY A 41 -15.59 4.43 -17.81
C GLY A 41 -15.70 2.92 -18.04
N LYS A 42 -15.09 2.36 -19.10
CA LYS A 42 -15.11 0.91 -19.33
C LYS A 42 -14.17 0.17 -18.40
N LEU A 43 -14.61 -0.99 -17.96
CA LEU A 43 -13.88 -1.88 -17.06
C LEU A 43 -13.34 -3.08 -17.83
N HIS A 44 -12.03 -3.33 -17.74
CA HIS A 44 -11.37 -4.47 -18.38
C HIS A 44 -10.59 -5.27 -17.33
N THR A 45 -10.84 -6.56 -17.22
CA THR A 45 -10.04 -7.44 -16.36
C THR A 45 -8.64 -7.59 -16.93
N VAL A 46 -7.63 -7.24 -16.13
CA VAL A 46 -6.20 -7.45 -16.46
C VAL A 46 -5.76 -8.83 -16.00
N ALA A 47 -6.08 -9.20 -14.76
CA ALA A 47 -5.73 -10.48 -14.17
C ALA A 47 -6.70 -10.86 -13.02
N THR A 48 -6.70 -12.13 -12.64
CA THR A 48 -7.48 -12.64 -11.49
C THR A 48 -6.57 -13.49 -10.60
N PRO A 49 -5.66 -12.84 -9.82
CA PRO A 49 -4.73 -13.56 -8.96
C PRO A 49 -5.40 -14.28 -7.80
N GLY A 50 -6.63 -13.92 -7.47
CA GLY A 50 -7.29 -14.41 -6.26
C GLY A 50 -6.68 -13.82 -4.99
N GLY A 51 -7.04 -14.39 -3.83
CA GLY A 51 -6.61 -13.85 -2.54
C GLY A 51 -7.19 -12.46 -2.29
N GLY A 52 -6.34 -11.50 -1.94
CA GLY A 52 -6.69 -10.09 -1.73
C GLY A 52 -5.60 -9.20 -2.34
N PRO A 53 -5.59 -8.97 -3.66
CA PRO A 53 -4.68 -7.98 -4.25
C PRO A 53 -4.97 -6.62 -3.62
N ASN A 54 -3.92 -5.88 -3.27
CA ASN A 54 -4.02 -4.61 -2.55
C ASN A 54 -3.18 -3.53 -3.26
N GLY A 55 -1.96 -3.24 -2.85
CA GLY A 55 -1.11 -2.27 -3.53
C GLY A 55 -0.59 -2.75 -4.89
N LEU A 56 -0.48 -1.83 -5.84
CA LEU A 56 0.08 -2.06 -7.18
C LEU A 56 1.18 -1.05 -7.50
N ALA A 57 2.19 -1.49 -8.24
CA ALA A 57 3.13 -0.61 -8.91
C ALA A 57 3.56 -1.20 -10.26
N VAL A 58 3.91 -0.35 -11.22
CA VAL A 58 4.58 -0.78 -12.46
C VAL A 58 6.08 -0.91 -12.19
N GLY A 59 6.63 -2.08 -12.44
CA GLY A 59 8.06 -2.33 -12.32
C GLY A 59 8.86 -1.84 -13.54
N PRO A 60 10.20 -1.82 -13.42
CA PRO A 60 11.08 -1.36 -14.49
C PRO A 60 11.02 -2.24 -15.76
N ASP A 61 10.47 -3.42 -15.66
CA ASP A 61 10.25 -4.37 -16.75
C ASP A 61 8.87 -4.26 -17.39
N GLY A 62 8.07 -3.24 -17.01
CA GLY A 62 6.73 -2.98 -17.53
C GLY A 62 5.65 -3.95 -17.03
N HIS A 63 5.95 -4.80 -16.05
CA HIS A 63 4.95 -5.64 -15.39
C HIS A 63 4.35 -4.93 -14.19
N LEU A 64 3.14 -5.33 -13.78
CA LEU A 64 2.60 -4.95 -12.49
C LEU A 64 3.21 -5.83 -11.39
N TYR A 65 3.49 -5.20 -10.27
CA TYR A 65 3.84 -5.86 -9.02
C TYR A 65 2.73 -5.61 -8.03
N CYS A 66 2.24 -6.67 -7.42
CA CYS A 66 1.07 -6.65 -6.56
C CYS A 66 1.41 -7.15 -5.17
N CYS A 67 1.12 -6.35 -4.17
CA CYS A 67 0.99 -6.80 -2.80
C CYS A 67 -0.33 -7.55 -2.67
N ASN A 68 -0.28 -8.88 -2.54
CA ASN A 68 -1.47 -9.69 -2.32
C ASN A 68 -1.53 -10.12 -0.85
N ASN A 69 -2.54 -9.62 -0.12
CA ASN A 69 -2.69 -9.91 1.30
C ASN A 69 -3.21 -11.33 1.62
N GLY A 70 -3.46 -12.14 0.58
CA GLY A 70 -3.89 -13.53 0.73
C GLY A 70 -5.32 -13.71 1.23
N GLY A 71 -6.17 -12.69 1.19
CA GLY A 71 -7.51 -12.70 1.76
C GLY A 71 -7.48 -12.44 3.26
N ASN A 72 -6.65 -11.49 3.69
CA ASN A 72 -6.46 -11.14 5.12
C ASN A 72 -7.69 -10.51 5.77
N PHE A 73 -8.67 -10.05 5.00
CA PHE A 73 -9.84 -9.35 5.53
C PHE A 73 -11.12 -10.12 5.20
N GLU A 74 -11.89 -10.49 6.24
CA GLU A 74 -13.32 -10.74 6.07
C GLU A 74 -14.02 -9.43 5.68
N MET A 75 -14.75 -9.44 4.57
CA MET A 75 -15.49 -8.24 4.15
C MET A 75 -16.89 -8.30 4.75
N ASN A 76 -17.21 -7.29 5.55
CA ASN A 76 -18.52 -7.15 6.18
C ASN A 76 -19.32 -6.06 5.46
N GLU A 77 -20.60 -6.32 5.19
CA GLU A 77 -21.48 -5.30 4.65
C GLU A 77 -22.13 -4.51 5.78
N VAL A 78 -21.91 -3.21 5.81
CA VAL A 78 -22.51 -2.29 6.77
C VAL A 78 -23.10 -1.11 6.00
N ASN A 79 -24.42 -0.97 6.02
CA ASN A 79 -25.16 0.10 5.33
C ASN A 79 -24.83 0.19 3.81
N GLY A 80 -24.65 -0.96 3.14
CA GLY A 80 -24.32 -1.02 1.72
C GLY A 80 -22.83 -0.83 1.40
N LEU A 81 -22.00 -0.59 2.40
CA LEU A 81 -20.54 -0.47 2.26
C LEU A 81 -19.85 -1.77 2.66
N GLN A 82 -18.81 -2.13 1.90
CA GLN A 82 -17.92 -3.23 2.27
C GLN A 82 -16.85 -2.71 3.24
N ILE A 83 -16.80 -3.27 4.43
CA ILE A 83 -15.85 -2.85 5.49
C ILE A 83 -14.92 -4.03 5.82
N PRO A 84 -13.58 -3.83 5.78
CA PRO A 84 -12.62 -4.84 6.17
C PRO A 84 -12.78 -5.23 7.65
N GLY A 85 -12.90 -6.51 7.91
CA GLY A 85 -13.00 -7.09 9.24
C GLY A 85 -11.71 -7.77 9.71
N HIS A 86 -11.86 -8.77 10.55
CA HIS A 86 -10.75 -9.56 11.06
C HIS A 86 -10.17 -10.50 10.00
N THR A 87 -8.96 -10.98 10.26
CA THR A 87 -8.33 -12.03 9.46
C THR A 87 -9.08 -13.34 9.64
N PRO A 88 -9.62 -13.95 8.57
CA PRO A 88 -10.33 -15.21 8.67
C PRO A 88 -9.39 -16.37 9.06
N PRO A 89 -9.88 -17.39 9.77
CA PRO A 89 -9.07 -18.57 10.13
C PRO A 89 -8.48 -19.32 8.94
N SER A 90 -9.08 -19.18 7.77
CA SER A 90 -8.61 -19.78 6.51
C SER A 90 -7.40 -19.11 5.91
N HIS A 91 -7.03 -17.91 6.37
CA HIS A 91 -5.88 -17.15 5.87
C HIS A 91 -4.57 -17.93 6.03
N LYS A 92 -3.77 -18.01 4.96
CA LYS A 92 -2.51 -18.79 4.91
C LYS A 92 -1.25 -17.93 4.76
N GLY A 93 -1.40 -16.62 4.70
CA GLY A 93 -0.36 -15.64 4.42
C GLY A 93 -0.55 -14.97 3.08
N GLY A 94 0.17 -13.87 2.92
CA GLY A 94 0.19 -13.08 1.69
C GLY A 94 1.41 -13.36 0.83
N ARG A 95 1.55 -12.59 -0.25
CA ARG A 95 2.63 -12.76 -1.22
C ARG A 95 2.82 -11.51 -2.07
N ILE A 96 3.98 -11.40 -2.70
CA ILE A 96 4.23 -10.45 -3.78
C ILE A 96 4.12 -11.19 -5.11
N GLU A 97 3.34 -10.63 -6.01
CA GLU A 97 3.09 -11.18 -7.35
C GLU A 97 3.61 -10.24 -8.43
N ARG A 98 4.13 -10.82 -9.51
CA ARG A 98 4.49 -10.12 -10.76
C ARG A 98 3.51 -10.52 -11.84
N ILE A 99 2.92 -9.55 -12.53
CA ILE A 99 1.78 -9.77 -13.43
C ILE A 99 2.08 -9.13 -14.78
N ASN A 100 1.98 -9.93 -15.82
CA ASN A 100 2.09 -9.44 -17.19
C ASN A 100 0.78 -8.73 -17.58
N ILE A 101 0.84 -7.43 -17.86
CA ILE A 101 -0.35 -6.61 -18.14
C ILE A 101 -1.09 -7.08 -19.41
N SER A 102 -0.34 -7.54 -20.41
CA SER A 102 -0.92 -7.91 -21.72
C SER A 102 -1.57 -9.29 -21.72
N THR A 103 -1.04 -10.25 -20.93
CA THR A 103 -1.49 -11.64 -20.92
C THR A 103 -2.29 -12.02 -19.68
N GLY A 104 -2.23 -11.20 -18.63
CA GLY A 104 -2.80 -11.52 -17.32
C GLY A 104 -2.06 -12.62 -16.55
N LYS A 105 -0.89 -13.09 -17.05
CA LYS A 105 -0.10 -14.13 -16.38
C LYS A 105 0.42 -13.62 -15.03
N VAL A 106 0.13 -14.37 -13.97
CA VAL A 106 0.55 -14.11 -12.59
C VAL A 106 1.70 -15.03 -12.21
N GLU A 107 2.73 -14.48 -11.58
CA GLU A 107 3.88 -15.18 -11.03
C GLU A 107 4.09 -14.75 -9.58
N ILE A 108 4.27 -15.70 -8.66
CA ILE A 108 4.59 -15.40 -7.27
C ILE A 108 6.10 -15.19 -7.16
N LEU A 109 6.53 -14.01 -6.69
CA LEU A 109 7.95 -13.70 -6.46
C LEU A 109 8.38 -13.99 -5.03
N TYR A 110 7.57 -13.59 -4.06
CA TYR A 110 7.89 -13.76 -2.64
C TYR A 110 6.63 -14.14 -1.86
N SER A 111 6.76 -15.11 -0.96
CA SER A 111 5.73 -15.49 0.01
C SER A 111 6.27 -15.55 1.44
N GLU A 112 7.60 -15.40 1.60
CA GLU A 112 8.27 -15.45 2.89
C GLU A 112 9.56 -14.59 2.89
N CYS A 113 10.03 -14.26 4.09
CA CYS A 113 11.32 -13.62 4.33
C CYS A 113 11.97 -14.28 5.56
N ASP A 114 13.21 -14.75 5.43
CA ASP A 114 13.96 -15.43 6.50
C ASP A 114 13.17 -16.62 7.13
N GLY A 115 12.48 -17.42 6.30
CA GLY A 115 11.66 -18.56 6.73
C GLY A 115 10.35 -18.20 7.43
N GLN A 116 9.98 -16.90 7.46
CA GLN A 116 8.71 -16.43 7.99
C GLN A 116 7.80 -15.95 6.86
N LYS A 117 6.58 -16.45 6.84
CA LYS A 117 5.57 -16.05 5.85
C LYS A 117 5.30 -14.55 5.90
N LEU A 118 5.10 -13.96 4.73
CA LEU A 118 4.45 -12.66 4.61
C LEU A 118 3.00 -12.83 5.09
N LEU A 119 2.53 -11.90 5.90
CA LEU A 119 1.20 -12.00 6.49
C LEU A 119 0.15 -11.34 5.60
N ALA A 120 0.29 -10.05 5.38
CA ALA A 120 -0.64 -9.25 4.60
C ALA A 120 0.08 -8.09 3.89
N PRO A 121 0.91 -8.37 2.85
CA PRO A 121 1.48 -7.32 2.02
C PRO A 121 0.40 -6.34 1.59
N ASN A 122 0.70 -5.03 1.73
CA ASN A 122 -0.32 -4.01 1.57
C ASN A 122 0.00 -3.04 0.43
N ASP A 123 1.01 -2.19 0.56
CA ASP A 123 1.34 -1.19 -0.45
C ASP A 123 2.79 -1.30 -0.93
N ILE A 124 3.12 -0.75 -2.12
CA ILE A 124 4.39 -0.98 -2.82
C ILE A 124 4.85 0.24 -3.61
N VAL A 125 6.16 0.51 -3.58
CA VAL A 125 6.79 1.55 -4.39
C VAL A 125 8.17 1.11 -4.89
N PHE A 126 8.46 1.33 -6.18
CA PHE A 126 9.77 1.07 -6.78
C PHE A 126 10.74 2.22 -6.52
N ASP A 127 12.01 1.88 -6.30
CA ASP A 127 13.10 2.84 -6.33
C ASP A 127 13.76 2.94 -7.73
N LYS A 128 14.64 3.93 -7.88
CA LYS A 128 15.35 4.19 -9.15
C LYS A 128 16.35 3.09 -9.53
N THR A 129 16.68 2.16 -8.62
CA THR A 129 17.59 1.04 -8.87
C THR A 129 16.87 -0.22 -9.31
N GLY A 130 15.54 -0.19 -9.38
CA GLY A 130 14.70 -1.31 -9.77
C GLY A 130 14.39 -2.30 -8.65
N GLY A 131 14.73 -1.97 -7.41
CA GLY A 131 14.18 -2.63 -6.23
C GLY A 131 12.89 -1.96 -5.78
N PHE A 132 12.18 -2.57 -4.84
CA PHE A 132 10.94 -2.01 -4.33
C PHE A 132 10.80 -2.17 -2.82
N TRP A 133 10.13 -1.17 -2.23
CA TRP A 133 9.71 -1.18 -0.86
C TRP A 133 8.26 -1.61 -0.77
N PHE A 134 7.92 -2.34 0.26
CA PHE A 134 6.53 -2.67 0.53
C PHE A 134 6.26 -2.82 2.03
N THR A 135 5.02 -2.57 2.41
CA THR A 135 4.53 -2.77 3.77
C THR A 135 3.81 -4.12 3.89
N ASP A 136 3.90 -4.72 5.07
CA ASP A 136 3.07 -5.85 5.47
C ASP A 136 2.24 -5.42 6.68
N HIS A 137 0.94 -5.26 6.45
CA HIS A 137 -0.02 -4.76 7.45
C HIS A 137 -0.19 -5.71 8.63
N ALA A 138 0.20 -6.97 8.45
CA ALA A 138 -0.02 -8.10 9.34
C ALA A 138 -1.50 -8.47 9.53
N SER A 139 -1.71 -9.48 10.36
CA SER A 139 -3.02 -10.08 10.61
C SER A 139 -3.55 -9.69 11.98
N ASN A 140 -4.86 -9.68 12.13
CA ASN A 140 -5.51 -9.44 13.42
C ASN A 140 -6.76 -10.31 13.59
N ASN A 141 -7.09 -10.63 14.81
CA ASN A 141 -8.36 -11.23 15.19
C ASN A 141 -8.93 -10.53 16.43
N SER A 142 -10.03 -11.04 16.99
CA SER A 142 -10.69 -10.45 18.17
C SER A 142 -9.81 -10.40 19.43
N GLU A 143 -8.79 -11.25 19.50
CA GLU A 143 -7.95 -11.40 20.72
C GLU A 143 -6.61 -10.68 20.58
N ARG A 144 -6.05 -10.61 19.38
CA ARG A 144 -4.70 -10.07 19.16
C ARG A 144 -4.53 -9.45 17.79
N ARG A 145 -3.60 -8.49 17.74
CA ARG A 145 -3.04 -7.93 16.53
C ARG A 145 -1.56 -8.32 16.44
N LEU A 146 -1.15 -8.84 15.29
CA LEU A 146 0.25 -9.06 15.01
C LEU A 146 0.91 -7.75 14.56
N HIS A 147 2.20 -7.63 14.79
CA HIS A 147 2.98 -6.52 14.25
C HIS A 147 3.28 -6.72 12.77
N GLY A 148 3.20 -5.61 12.04
CA GLY A 148 3.61 -5.52 10.66
C GLY A 148 5.08 -5.19 10.48
N ALA A 149 5.48 -4.97 9.23
CA ALA A 149 6.86 -4.71 8.88
C ALA A 149 6.98 -3.87 7.61
N LEU A 150 8.14 -3.26 7.42
CA LEU A 150 8.58 -2.67 6.17
C LEU A 150 9.66 -3.55 5.55
N TYR A 151 9.51 -3.85 4.27
CA TYR A 151 10.40 -4.71 3.51
C TYR A 151 11.01 -3.99 2.31
N TYR A 152 12.16 -4.50 1.88
CA TYR A 152 12.77 -4.18 0.59
C TYR A 152 13.04 -5.46 -0.18
N ALA A 153 12.75 -5.47 -1.49
CA ALA A 153 12.95 -6.65 -2.32
C ALA A 153 13.45 -6.29 -3.73
N LYS A 154 14.08 -7.26 -4.37
CA LYS A 154 14.52 -7.20 -5.77
C LYS A 154 13.40 -7.65 -6.70
N ALA A 155 13.26 -6.97 -7.84
CA ALA A 155 12.24 -7.28 -8.84
C ALA A 155 12.43 -8.65 -9.51
N ASP A 156 13.64 -9.19 -9.47
CA ASP A 156 14.00 -10.48 -10.05
C ASP A 156 13.73 -11.69 -9.14
N GLY A 157 13.18 -11.47 -7.93
CA GLY A 157 12.90 -12.53 -6.97
C GLY A 157 14.12 -13.01 -6.18
N SER A 158 15.31 -12.43 -6.39
CA SER A 158 16.57 -12.95 -5.83
C SER A 158 16.79 -12.62 -4.35
N LYS A 159 16.18 -11.55 -3.83
CA LYS A 159 16.41 -11.10 -2.46
C LYS A 159 15.23 -10.31 -1.90
N ILE A 160 14.85 -10.64 -0.68
CA ILE A 160 13.94 -9.88 0.16
C ILE A 160 14.60 -9.63 1.52
N THR A 161 14.37 -8.48 2.11
CA THR A 161 14.92 -8.06 3.40
C THR A 161 13.84 -7.39 4.23
N ARG A 162 13.67 -7.80 5.49
CA ARG A 162 12.82 -7.10 6.46
C ARG A 162 13.62 -5.96 7.08
N VAL A 163 13.30 -4.72 6.71
CA VAL A 163 14.07 -3.52 7.12
C VAL A 163 13.61 -3.00 8.48
N LEU A 164 12.29 -2.89 8.69
CA LEU A 164 11.72 -2.53 9.99
C LEU A 164 10.77 -3.61 10.46
N ARG A 165 10.69 -3.77 11.79
CA ARG A 165 9.84 -4.73 12.51
C ARG A 165 8.92 -4.01 13.47
N GLU A 166 7.93 -4.73 14.01
CA GLU A 166 7.07 -4.28 15.12
C GLU A 166 6.26 -3.01 14.80
N LEU A 167 5.93 -2.82 13.52
CA LEU A 167 5.09 -1.71 13.08
C LEU A 167 3.61 -2.00 13.35
N THR A 168 2.83 -0.95 13.59
CA THR A 168 1.41 -1.09 13.92
C THR A 168 0.54 -0.86 12.67
N SER A 169 0.18 -1.95 11.99
CA SER A 169 -0.64 -1.91 10.77
C SER A 169 -0.06 -0.95 9.70
N PRO A 170 1.22 -1.12 9.28
CA PRO A 170 1.77 -0.29 8.23
C PRO A 170 1.00 -0.52 6.92
N ASN A 171 0.71 0.58 6.22
CA ASN A 171 -0.14 0.62 5.04
C ASN A 171 0.60 1.35 3.91
N GLY A 172 0.23 2.59 3.57
CA GLY A 172 0.87 3.34 2.51
C GLY A 172 2.39 3.43 2.62
N VAL A 173 3.09 3.31 1.50
CA VAL A 173 4.54 3.46 1.40
C VAL A 173 4.93 4.31 0.19
N GLY A 174 5.89 5.21 0.34
CA GLY A 174 6.37 6.08 -0.73
C GLY A 174 7.81 6.52 -0.54
N LEU A 175 8.42 6.99 -1.61
CA LEU A 175 9.80 7.49 -1.59
C LEU A 175 9.81 9.01 -1.75
N SER A 176 10.74 9.67 -1.06
CA SER A 176 11.03 11.07 -1.34
C SER A 176 11.50 11.27 -2.80
N PRO A 177 11.30 12.45 -3.42
CA PRO A 177 11.69 12.69 -4.80
C PRO A 177 13.16 12.44 -5.11
N ASP A 178 14.04 12.67 -4.11
CA ASP A 178 15.48 12.40 -4.19
C ASP A 178 15.84 10.92 -3.95
N GLY A 179 14.87 10.12 -3.44
CA GLY A 179 15.06 8.70 -3.12
C GLY A 179 15.86 8.43 -1.84
N ASN A 180 16.07 9.46 -0.99
CA ASN A 180 16.86 9.33 0.24
C ASN A 180 16.04 8.98 1.48
N HIS A 181 14.71 8.99 1.37
CA HIS A 181 13.79 8.68 2.45
C HIS A 181 12.66 7.77 1.97
N VAL A 182 12.25 6.85 2.84
CA VAL A 182 11.01 6.09 2.71
C VAL A 182 10.00 6.62 3.71
N TYR A 183 8.82 6.96 3.25
CA TYR A 183 7.67 7.28 4.09
C TYR A 183 6.77 6.06 4.21
N TYR A 184 6.23 5.82 5.40
CA TYR A 184 5.19 4.83 5.61
C TYR A 184 4.13 5.32 6.59
N ALA A 185 2.89 4.97 6.30
CA ALA A 185 1.75 5.28 7.14
C ALA A 185 1.37 4.07 8.00
N GLU A 186 0.98 4.31 9.25
CA GLU A 186 0.38 3.31 10.12
C GLU A 186 -1.12 3.58 10.25
N THR A 187 -1.95 2.60 9.87
CA THR A 187 -3.42 2.75 9.81
C THR A 187 -4.01 3.07 11.17
N MET A 188 -3.87 2.17 12.11
CA MET A 188 -4.62 2.24 13.38
C MET A 188 -4.24 3.44 14.24
N PRO A 189 -2.96 3.82 14.39
CA PRO A 189 -2.60 5.00 15.14
C PRO A 189 -2.68 6.31 14.36
N GLY A 190 -2.97 6.28 13.05
CA GLY A 190 -3.04 7.47 12.19
C GLY A 190 -1.74 8.27 12.16
N ARG A 191 -0.60 7.59 11.95
CA ARG A 191 0.74 8.17 12.01
C ARG A 191 1.47 8.04 10.69
N LEU A 192 2.23 9.07 10.34
CA LEU A 192 3.18 9.07 9.23
C LEU A 192 4.61 9.10 9.77
N TRP A 193 5.45 8.25 9.19
CA TRP A 193 6.84 8.06 9.56
C TRP A 193 7.77 8.25 8.37
N GLU A 194 9.01 8.66 8.63
CA GLU A 194 10.09 8.83 7.67
C GLU A 194 11.31 8.01 8.09
N LEU A 195 11.74 7.08 7.26
CA LEU A 195 13.00 6.34 7.43
C LEU A 195 14.06 6.92 6.48
N PRO A 196 15.10 7.61 6.98
CA PRO A 196 16.24 7.99 6.16
C PRO A 196 16.97 6.77 5.64
N LEU A 197 17.46 6.82 4.41
CA LEU A 197 18.16 5.71 3.76
C LEU A 197 19.66 5.93 3.72
N GLN A 198 20.42 4.88 3.99
CA GLN A 198 21.86 4.80 3.73
C GLN A 198 22.12 4.40 2.28
N SER A 199 21.31 3.47 1.78
CA SER A 199 21.32 2.96 0.41
C SER A 199 19.99 2.24 0.13
N PRO A 200 19.69 1.83 -1.11
CA PRO A 200 18.52 1.03 -1.41
C PRO A 200 18.39 -0.21 -0.50
N GLY A 201 17.28 -0.33 0.19
CA GLY A 201 17.02 -1.42 1.13
C GLY A 201 17.71 -1.33 2.48
N VAL A 202 18.42 -0.24 2.78
CA VAL A 202 19.14 -0.05 4.05
C VAL A 202 18.74 1.28 4.69
N GLY A 203 18.00 1.20 5.80
CA GLY A 203 17.66 2.35 6.62
C GLY A 203 18.86 2.87 7.43
N LYS A 204 18.93 4.18 7.63
CA LYS A 204 19.85 4.77 8.62
C LYS A 204 19.24 4.63 10.02
N PRO A 205 20.04 4.32 11.05
CA PRO A 205 19.58 4.41 12.42
C PRO A 205 19.09 5.83 12.74
N VAL A 206 17.92 5.92 13.37
CA VAL A 206 17.40 7.19 13.90
C VAL A 206 17.65 7.26 15.40
N ALA A 207 17.78 8.48 15.92
CA ALA A 207 17.95 8.67 17.36
C ALA A 207 16.61 8.47 18.09
N GLY A 208 16.65 7.83 19.27
CA GLY A 208 15.49 7.67 20.12
C GLY A 208 14.95 6.23 20.18
N PHE A 209 13.69 6.10 20.62
CA PHE A 209 13.03 4.83 20.86
C PHE A 209 12.05 4.44 19.75
N THR A 210 12.06 5.18 18.64
CA THR A 210 11.17 4.96 17.50
C THR A 210 11.91 4.31 16.34
N PRO A 211 11.26 3.49 15.51
CA PRO A 211 11.91 2.81 14.39
C PRO A 211 12.26 3.77 13.23
N ALA A 212 11.68 4.97 13.20
CA ALA A 212 11.85 5.99 12.18
C ALA A 212 11.56 7.38 12.76
N ASN A 213 11.79 8.45 12.00
CA ASN A 213 11.42 9.79 12.37
C ASN A 213 9.91 9.98 12.30
N PHE A 214 9.30 10.55 13.32
CA PHE A 214 7.90 10.90 13.30
C PHE A 214 7.69 12.15 12.43
N VAL A 215 6.82 12.05 11.40
CA VAL A 215 6.47 13.18 10.52
C VAL A 215 5.23 13.89 11.02
N GLY A 216 4.19 13.13 11.35
CA GLY A 216 2.93 13.70 11.82
C GLY A 216 1.84 12.67 12.05
N ALA A 217 0.71 13.13 12.56
CA ALA A 217 -0.49 12.36 12.77
C ALA A 217 -1.73 13.22 12.50
N TYR A 218 -2.88 12.57 12.27
CA TYR A 218 -4.15 13.27 12.22
C TYR A 218 -4.57 13.68 13.65
N PRO A 219 -5.05 14.93 13.85
CA PRO A 219 -5.48 15.38 15.17
C PRO A 219 -6.89 14.87 15.52
N GLY A 220 -6.99 13.60 15.87
CA GLY A 220 -8.25 12.95 16.19
C GLY A 220 -8.28 11.48 15.79
N LEU A 221 -9.47 10.89 15.72
CA LEU A 221 -9.64 9.53 15.24
C LEU A 221 -9.58 9.50 13.72
N ALA A 222 -8.54 8.90 13.19
CA ALA A 222 -8.40 8.65 11.77
C ALA A 222 -7.60 7.37 11.52
N TYR A 223 -7.91 6.72 10.42
CA TYR A 223 -7.13 5.58 9.91
C TYR A 223 -6.40 6.04 8.66
N PHE A 224 -5.08 5.95 8.67
CA PHE A 224 -4.27 6.21 7.49
C PHE A 224 -4.25 4.98 6.58
N ASP A 225 -4.34 5.24 5.28
CA ASP A 225 -4.33 4.22 4.24
C ASP A 225 -3.15 4.44 3.29
N SER A 226 -3.30 4.14 2.02
CA SER A 226 -2.28 4.36 1.00
C SER A 226 -1.82 5.81 0.94
N LEU A 227 -0.62 6.04 0.46
CA LEU A 227 -0.04 7.38 0.33
C LEU A 227 0.59 7.61 -1.03
N GLY A 228 0.69 8.88 -1.41
CA GLY A 228 1.45 9.34 -2.56
C GLY A 228 2.39 10.47 -2.18
N VAL A 229 3.56 10.53 -2.82
CA VAL A 229 4.52 11.61 -2.61
C VAL A 229 4.53 12.51 -3.82
N GLN A 230 4.33 13.81 -3.62
CA GLN A 230 4.34 14.81 -4.67
C GLN A 230 5.77 15.18 -5.08
N ALA A 231 5.92 15.80 -6.25
CA ALA A 231 7.21 16.21 -6.78
C ALA A 231 7.92 17.27 -5.89
N ASP A 232 7.16 18.05 -5.12
CA ASP A 232 7.68 19.01 -4.14
C ASP A 232 8.06 18.40 -2.78
N GLY A 233 7.83 17.07 -2.63
CA GLY A 233 8.12 16.32 -1.42
C GLY A 233 6.97 16.24 -0.42
N ALA A 234 5.82 16.85 -0.69
CA ALA A 234 4.65 16.69 0.15
C ALA A 234 4.13 15.25 0.12
N VAL A 235 3.75 14.71 1.28
CA VAL A 235 3.21 13.36 1.42
C VAL A 235 1.71 13.43 1.65
N CYS A 236 0.94 12.91 0.71
CA CYS A 236 -0.51 12.86 0.75
C CYS A 236 -0.97 11.48 1.21
N VAL A 237 -1.68 11.40 2.35
CA VAL A 237 -2.12 10.15 2.96
C VAL A 237 -3.65 10.09 2.94
N ALA A 238 -4.20 9.03 2.37
CA ALA A 238 -5.63 8.77 2.45
C ALA A 238 -6.04 8.59 3.92
N THR A 239 -7.11 9.26 4.33
CA THR A 239 -7.52 9.37 5.74
C THR A 239 -8.96 8.92 5.86
N ILE A 240 -9.16 7.61 6.12
CA ILE A 240 -10.44 6.91 5.95
C ILE A 240 -11.56 7.52 6.77
N LEU A 241 -11.45 7.58 8.08
CA LEU A 241 -12.55 8.01 8.95
C LEU A 241 -12.83 9.52 8.88
N ALA A 242 -11.83 10.31 8.50
CA ALA A 242 -11.98 11.73 8.28
C ALA A 242 -12.53 12.06 6.87
N GLY A 243 -12.63 11.08 5.99
CA GLY A 243 -13.17 11.21 4.64
C GLY A 243 -12.36 12.18 3.78
N GLY A 244 -11.03 12.01 3.70
CA GLY A 244 -10.21 12.94 2.94
C GLY A 244 -8.75 12.53 2.76
N ILE A 245 -7.93 13.51 2.45
CA ILE A 245 -6.49 13.36 2.28
C ILE A 245 -5.78 14.28 3.26
N SER A 246 -4.93 13.72 4.12
CA SER A 246 -4.02 14.47 4.97
C SER A 246 -2.70 14.68 4.22
N THR A 247 -2.27 15.94 4.10
CA THR A 247 -1.01 16.29 3.43
C THR A 247 0.00 16.77 4.46
N PHE A 248 1.19 16.23 4.42
CA PHE A 248 2.31 16.56 5.30
C PHE A 248 3.49 17.05 4.48
N TRP A 249 4.22 18.04 5.02
CA TRP A 249 5.49 18.52 4.49
C TRP A 249 6.60 18.10 5.42
N PRO A 250 7.33 16.99 5.11
CA PRO A 250 8.42 16.51 5.97
C PRO A 250 9.46 17.60 6.27
N GLY A 251 9.96 17.61 7.50
CA GLY A 251 10.87 18.67 7.96
C GLY A 251 10.19 19.99 8.35
N THR A 252 8.88 20.09 8.22
CA THR A 252 8.09 21.25 8.67
C THR A 252 7.08 20.84 9.75
N LYS A 253 6.41 21.83 10.37
CA LYS A 253 5.29 21.57 11.28
C LYS A 253 3.91 21.71 10.59
N TRP A 254 3.90 21.82 9.27
CA TRP A 254 2.69 22.05 8.51
C TRP A 254 2.04 20.74 8.06
N SER A 255 0.73 20.66 8.24
CA SER A 255 -0.12 19.65 7.64
C SER A 255 -1.44 20.31 7.24
N ALA A 256 -2.08 19.76 6.21
CA ALA A 256 -3.40 20.15 5.76
C ALA A 256 -4.28 18.92 5.55
N VAL A 257 -5.60 19.07 5.70
CA VAL A 257 -6.58 18.02 5.40
C VAL A 257 -7.53 18.56 4.34
N ILE A 258 -7.69 17.81 3.26
CA ILE A 258 -8.68 18.08 2.21
C ILE A 258 -9.74 17.00 2.34
N SER A 259 -10.97 17.39 2.68
CA SER A 259 -12.08 16.46 2.73
C SER A 259 -12.52 16.01 1.34
N ALA A 260 -12.87 14.74 1.20
CA ALA A 260 -13.56 14.25 0.02
C ALA A 260 -14.99 14.84 -0.02
N PRO A 261 -15.61 14.96 -1.21
CA PRO A 261 -17.01 15.29 -1.30
C PRO A 261 -17.85 14.19 -0.64
N THR A 262 -18.89 14.61 0.09
CA THR A 262 -19.89 13.72 0.70
C THR A 262 -20.85 13.18 -0.35
#